data_99ab3374747339b0588a0c96367c785d
#
_entry.id   99ab3374747339b0588a0c96367c785d
#
_cell.length_a   1.000
_cell.length_b   1.000
_cell.length_c   1.000
_cell.angle_alpha   90.00
_cell.angle_beta   90.00
_cell.angle_gamma   90.00
#
_symmetry.space_group_name_H-M   'P 1'
#
loop_
_entity.id
_entity.type
_entity.pdbx_description
1 polymer ?
#
loop_
_entity_poly.entity_id
_entity_poly.type
_entity_poly.pdbx_seq_one_letter_code
_entity_poly.pdbx_strand_id
1 'polypeptide(L)'
;CLHALTTTLTCRLFGAEMSRRGCGGHILNMASYSLWMPWPGLALYSASKSYLRGFSVAFAKEVREQNIRVTAVCPAGVATDLYGLPPRWQRIGLRLGVLITPDSCARRALKALWRGRRCCVPGWWNRLFIPFRLMPMCVLRVARKYTMKLQR
;
A
#
# COMPACT_ATOMS: atom_id res chain seq x y z
N CYS A 1 -5.63 -14.66 4.54
CA CYS A 1 -6.42 -14.94 3.31
C CYS A 1 -7.49 -13.92 3.01
N LEU A 2 -8.15 -13.31 4.01
CA LEU A 2 -9.25 -12.36 3.80
C LEU A 2 -8.90 -11.22 2.82
N HIS A 3 -7.78 -10.53 3.01
CA HIS A 3 -7.36 -9.42 2.14
C HIS A 3 -7.22 -9.84 0.66
N ALA A 4 -6.61 -11.00 0.39
CA ALA A 4 -6.41 -11.48 -0.97
C ALA A 4 -7.75 -11.83 -1.63
N LEU A 5 -8.55 -12.67 -0.96
CA LEU A 5 -9.83 -13.13 -1.48
C LEU A 5 -10.80 -11.97 -1.72
N THR A 6 -11.02 -11.13 -0.71
CA THR A 6 -11.94 -9.99 -0.81
C THR A 6 -11.53 -9.05 -1.95
N THR A 7 -10.24 -8.67 -2.03
CA THR A 7 -9.79 -7.77 -3.09
C THR A 7 -9.98 -8.38 -4.47
N THR A 8 -9.66 -9.67 -4.65
CA THR A 8 -9.82 -10.36 -5.93
C THR A 8 -11.28 -10.41 -6.35
N LEU A 9 -12.17 -10.85 -5.47
CA LEU A 9 -13.61 -10.95 -5.76
C LEU A 9 -14.21 -9.57 -6.05
N THR A 10 -13.91 -8.58 -5.21
CA THR A 10 -14.41 -7.21 -5.38
C THR A 10 -13.95 -6.60 -6.69
N CYS A 11 -12.65 -6.72 -7.02
CA CYS A 11 -12.13 -6.21 -8.29
C CYS A 11 -12.76 -6.90 -9.51
N ARG A 12 -12.97 -8.22 -9.45
CA ARG A 12 -13.61 -8.96 -10.54
C ARG A 12 -15.08 -8.56 -10.73
N LEU A 13 -15.84 -8.47 -9.62
CA LEU A 13 -17.26 -8.10 -9.67
C LEU A 13 -17.43 -6.67 -10.20
N PHE A 14 -16.76 -5.70 -9.61
CA PHE A 14 -16.85 -4.31 -10.05
C PHE A 14 -16.22 -4.09 -11.44
N GLY A 15 -15.13 -4.76 -11.75
CA GLY A 15 -14.52 -4.70 -13.07
C GLY A 15 -15.45 -5.22 -14.16
N ALA A 16 -16.12 -6.36 -13.92
CA ALA A 16 -17.11 -6.92 -14.83
C ALA A 16 -18.31 -5.96 -15.03
N GLU A 17 -18.82 -5.38 -13.93
CA GLU A 17 -19.94 -4.44 -14.01
C GLU A 17 -19.56 -3.12 -14.71
N MET A 18 -18.36 -2.57 -14.44
CA MET A 18 -17.84 -1.40 -15.18
C MET A 18 -17.69 -1.70 -16.67
N SER A 19 -17.17 -2.88 -17.02
CA SER A 19 -17.05 -3.34 -18.41
C SER A 19 -18.41 -3.47 -19.08
N ARG A 20 -19.39 -4.08 -18.41
CA ARG A 20 -20.76 -4.24 -18.92
C ARG A 20 -21.44 -2.89 -19.20
N ARG A 21 -21.20 -1.88 -18.37
CA ARG A 21 -21.73 -0.52 -18.54
C ARG A 21 -21.03 0.27 -19.66
N GLY A 22 -19.85 -0.12 -20.08
CA GLY A 22 -19.09 0.53 -21.17
C GLY A 22 -18.57 1.93 -20.85
N CYS A 23 -18.74 2.44 -19.62
CA CYS A 23 -18.32 3.81 -19.26
C CYS A 23 -16.92 3.89 -18.65
N GLY A 24 -16.21 2.75 -18.57
CA GLY A 24 -14.94 2.66 -17.89
C GLY A 24 -15.07 2.75 -16.36
N GLY A 25 -13.95 2.93 -15.66
CA GLY A 25 -14.00 3.04 -14.21
C GLY A 25 -12.64 3.16 -13.54
N HIS A 26 -12.66 3.26 -12.20
CA HIS A 26 -11.48 3.43 -11.39
C HIS A 26 -11.51 2.53 -10.16
N ILE A 27 -10.46 1.75 -9.96
CA ILE A 27 -10.30 0.87 -8.79
C ILE A 27 -8.99 1.24 -8.08
N LEU A 28 -9.06 1.47 -6.77
CA LEU A 28 -7.91 1.79 -5.94
C LEU A 28 -7.77 0.75 -4.84
N ASN A 29 -6.69 -0.02 -4.87
CA ASN A 29 -6.40 -1.07 -3.90
C ASN A 29 -5.31 -0.62 -2.91
N MET A 30 -5.57 -0.81 -1.62
CA MET A 30 -4.63 -0.42 -0.55
C MET A 30 -3.69 -1.58 -0.23
N ALA A 31 -2.49 -1.54 -0.81
CA ALA A 31 -1.37 -2.40 -0.44
C ALA A 31 -0.59 -1.82 0.76
N SER A 32 0.71 -2.02 0.83
CA SER A 32 1.59 -1.47 1.88
C SER A 32 3.03 -1.46 1.39
N TYR A 33 3.84 -0.59 1.96
CA TYR A 33 5.28 -0.56 1.74
C TYR A 33 5.99 -1.82 2.29
N SER A 34 5.38 -2.51 3.26
CA SER A 34 5.89 -3.77 3.85
C SER A 34 6.15 -4.88 2.84
N LEU A 35 5.58 -4.79 1.64
CA LEU A 35 5.86 -5.75 0.56
C LEU A 35 7.32 -5.72 0.08
N TRP A 36 8.00 -4.58 0.22
CA TRP A 36 9.45 -4.45 -0.10
C TRP A 36 10.35 -4.68 1.10
N MET A 37 9.80 -4.55 2.31
CA MET A 37 10.51 -4.69 3.57
C MET A 37 9.71 -5.59 4.50
N PRO A 38 9.74 -6.93 4.30
CA PRO A 38 9.01 -7.86 5.16
C PRO A 38 9.58 -7.82 6.59
N TRP A 39 8.69 -7.53 7.55
CA TRP A 39 9.05 -7.42 8.95
C TRP A 39 8.85 -8.75 9.67
N PRO A 40 9.75 -9.15 10.57
CA PRO A 40 9.51 -10.27 11.47
C PRO A 40 8.23 -10.06 12.27
N GLY A 41 7.38 -11.07 12.36
CA GLY A 41 6.07 -10.97 12.99
C GLY A 41 4.94 -10.46 12.09
N LEU A 42 5.23 -9.95 10.89
CA LEU A 42 4.24 -9.49 9.91
C LEU A 42 4.31 -10.28 8.58
N ALA A 43 4.77 -11.54 8.63
CA ALA A 43 4.99 -12.34 7.43
C ALA A 43 3.73 -12.48 6.57
N LEU A 44 2.61 -12.91 7.16
CA LEU A 44 1.32 -13.05 6.47
C LEU A 44 0.78 -11.71 5.97
N TYR A 45 0.97 -10.63 6.74
CA TYR A 45 0.59 -9.29 6.32
C TYR A 45 1.38 -8.85 5.09
N SER A 46 2.71 -8.94 5.14
CA SER A 46 3.59 -8.56 4.03
C SER A 46 3.31 -9.40 2.78
N ALA A 47 3.10 -10.72 2.93
CA ALA A 47 2.73 -11.59 1.84
C ALA A 47 1.37 -11.21 1.23
N SER A 48 0.35 -10.92 2.05
CA SER A 48 -0.95 -10.48 1.56
C SER A 48 -0.87 -9.15 0.80
N LYS A 49 -0.06 -8.20 1.27
CA LYS A 49 0.14 -6.90 0.60
C LYS A 49 0.96 -7.02 -0.68
N SER A 50 1.89 -7.98 -0.75
CA SER A 50 2.60 -8.34 -1.98
C SER A 50 1.64 -8.90 -3.03
N TYR A 51 0.75 -9.80 -2.61
CA TYR A 51 -0.32 -10.31 -3.46
C TYR A 51 -1.20 -9.17 -4.01
N LEU A 52 -1.68 -8.28 -3.15
CA LEU A 52 -2.55 -7.17 -3.56
C LEU A 52 -1.90 -6.30 -4.63
N ARG A 53 -0.62 -5.97 -4.46
CA ARG A 53 0.11 -5.18 -5.46
C ARG A 53 0.27 -5.95 -6.78
N GLY A 54 0.73 -7.21 -6.71
CA GLY A 54 0.92 -8.07 -7.89
C GLY A 54 -0.36 -8.22 -8.67
N PHE A 55 -1.44 -8.63 -7.99
CA PHE A 55 -2.78 -8.75 -8.55
C PHE A 55 -3.26 -7.46 -9.20
N SER A 56 -3.19 -6.32 -8.48
CA SER A 56 -3.68 -5.03 -9.01
C SER A 56 -2.94 -4.58 -10.25
N VAL A 57 -1.63 -4.80 -10.31
CA VAL A 57 -0.81 -4.43 -11.48
C VAL A 57 -1.12 -5.32 -12.69
N ALA A 58 -1.36 -6.62 -12.47
CA ALA A 58 -1.76 -7.54 -13.52
C ALA A 58 -3.18 -7.21 -14.01
N PHE A 59 -4.13 -7.12 -13.08
CA PHE A 59 -5.52 -6.82 -13.38
C PHE A 59 -5.69 -5.46 -14.10
N ALA A 60 -4.88 -4.45 -13.77
CA ALA A 60 -4.86 -3.17 -14.50
C ALA A 60 -4.48 -3.31 -15.98
N LYS A 61 -3.76 -4.36 -16.36
CA LYS A 61 -3.45 -4.64 -17.77
C LYS A 61 -4.60 -5.35 -18.46
N GLU A 62 -5.24 -6.29 -17.74
CA GLU A 62 -6.36 -7.08 -18.26
C GLU A 62 -7.57 -6.21 -18.61
N VAL A 63 -7.90 -5.24 -17.74
CA VAL A 63 -9.10 -4.39 -17.90
C VAL A 63 -8.83 -3.06 -18.62
N ARG A 64 -7.62 -2.88 -19.18
CA ARG A 64 -7.22 -1.61 -19.81
C ARG A 64 -8.07 -1.25 -21.04
N GLU A 65 -8.39 -2.23 -21.85
CA GLU A 65 -9.16 -2.04 -23.07
C GLU A 65 -10.60 -1.62 -22.79
N GLN A 66 -11.13 -1.97 -21.60
CA GLN A 66 -12.43 -1.52 -21.12
C GLN A 66 -12.38 -0.11 -20.50
N ASN A 67 -11.26 0.61 -20.63
CA ASN A 67 -11.05 1.93 -20.04
C ASN A 67 -11.16 1.94 -18.51
N ILE A 68 -10.86 0.81 -17.86
CA ILE A 68 -10.84 0.68 -16.39
C ILE A 68 -9.40 0.85 -15.89
N ARG A 69 -9.20 1.79 -14.95
CA ARG A 69 -7.91 2.08 -14.35
C ARG A 69 -7.82 1.47 -12.96
N VAL A 70 -6.79 0.69 -12.72
CA VAL A 70 -6.54 0.06 -11.41
C VAL A 70 -5.19 0.52 -10.86
N THR A 71 -5.19 0.98 -9.61
CA THR A 71 -3.98 1.47 -8.93
C THR A 71 -3.79 0.77 -7.60
N ALA A 72 -2.63 0.15 -7.40
CA ALA A 72 -2.17 -0.29 -6.08
C ALA A 72 -1.48 0.88 -5.36
N VAL A 73 -1.97 1.25 -4.19
CA VAL A 73 -1.33 2.25 -3.32
C VAL A 73 -0.55 1.54 -2.23
N CYS A 74 0.72 1.86 -2.09
CA CYS A 74 1.64 1.22 -1.16
C CYS A 74 2.18 2.26 -0.16
N PRO A 75 1.36 2.70 0.83
CA PRO A 75 1.82 3.64 1.83
C PRO A 75 2.88 3.00 2.73
N ALA A 76 3.84 3.83 3.16
CA ALA A 76 4.75 3.49 4.24
C ALA A 76 4.17 3.99 5.58
N GLY A 77 4.82 4.91 6.25
CA GLY A 77 4.29 5.51 7.48
C GLY A 77 3.23 6.57 7.19
N VAL A 78 2.02 6.37 7.69
CA VAL A 78 0.96 7.37 7.70
C VAL A 78 0.68 7.75 9.14
N ALA A 79 0.61 9.05 9.44
CA ALA A 79 0.35 9.56 10.79
C ALA A 79 -1.13 9.30 11.15
N THR A 80 -1.37 8.15 11.75
CA THR A 80 -2.66 7.68 12.26
C THR A 80 -2.44 6.99 13.61
N ASP A 81 -3.52 6.71 14.33
CA ASP A 81 -3.47 6.00 15.61
C ASP A 81 -3.11 4.51 15.48
N LEU A 82 -3.03 3.99 14.25
CA LEU A 82 -2.73 2.58 13.95
C LEU A 82 -1.44 2.08 14.64
N TYR A 83 -0.44 2.95 14.79
CA TYR A 83 0.85 2.58 15.37
C TYR A 83 0.94 2.89 16.86
N GLY A 84 -0.09 3.48 17.48
CA GLY A 84 -0.06 3.90 18.88
C GLY A 84 1.07 4.90 19.22
N LEU A 85 1.56 5.63 18.21
CA LEU A 85 2.66 6.59 18.38
C LEU A 85 2.18 7.84 19.12
N PRO A 86 2.86 8.26 20.21
CA PRO A 86 2.57 9.53 20.86
C PRO A 86 2.63 10.70 19.86
N PRO A 87 1.78 11.75 20.04
CA PRO A 87 1.70 12.87 19.11
C PRO A 87 3.03 13.58 18.84
N ARG A 88 3.94 13.60 19.82
CA ARG A 88 5.29 14.15 19.66
C ARG A 88 6.09 13.42 18.59
N TRP A 89 6.04 12.09 18.56
CA TRP A 89 6.76 11.26 17.59
C TRP A 89 6.13 11.32 16.22
N GLN A 90 4.79 11.41 16.15
CA GLN A 90 4.10 11.65 14.88
C GLN A 90 4.54 12.97 14.26
N ARG A 91 4.62 14.06 15.05
CA ARG A 91 5.11 15.39 14.58
C ARG A 91 6.55 15.34 14.07
N ILE A 92 7.44 14.66 14.79
CA ILE A 92 8.84 14.47 14.36
C ILE A 92 8.89 13.68 13.06
N GLY A 93 8.17 12.56 12.96
CA GLY A 93 8.10 11.73 11.75
C GLY A 93 7.57 12.49 10.54
N LEU A 94 6.58 13.38 10.73
CA LEU A 94 6.06 14.25 9.67
C LEU A 94 7.11 15.29 9.22
N ARG A 95 7.81 15.93 10.17
CA ARG A 95 8.88 16.90 9.86
C ARG A 95 10.04 16.27 9.10
N LEU A 96 10.43 15.06 9.45
CA LEU A 96 11.48 14.30 8.78
C LEU A 96 11.02 13.67 7.45
N GLY A 97 9.72 13.76 7.11
CA GLY A 97 9.16 13.15 5.91
C GLY A 97 9.06 11.62 5.93
N VAL A 98 9.36 10.97 7.07
CA VAL A 98 9.20 9.53 7.28
C VAL A 98 7.73 9.15 7.36
N LEU A 99 6.92 10.00 8.00
CA LEU A 99 5.47 9.91 8.02
C LEU A 99 4.87 10.91 7.04
N ILE A 100 3.69 10.58 6.53
CA ILE A 100 2.85 11.49 5.74
C ILE A 100 1.48 11.61 6.38
N THR A 101 0.79 12.73 6.16
CA THR A 101 -0.60 12.87 6.65
C THR A 101 -1.55 11.99 5.84
N PRO A 102 -2.67 11.52 6.44
CA PRO A 102 -3.72 10.78 5.72
C PRO A 102 -4.20 11.49 4.46
N ASP A 103 -4.45 12.78 4.54
CA ASP A 103 -4.86 13.61 3.40
C ASP A 103 -3.84 13.65 2.27
N SER A 104 -2.55 13.78 2.62
CA SER A 104 -1.48 13.76 1.63
C SER A 104 -1.39 12.39 0.95
N CYS A 105 -1.58 11.32 1.71
CA CYS A 105 -1.65 9.96 1.18
C CYS A 105 -2.81 9.81 0.20
N ALA A 106 -4.03 10.19 0.61
CA ALA A 106 -5.24 10.10 -0.21
C ALA A 106 -5.12 10.92 -1.51
N ARG A 107 -4.71 12.19 -1.41
CA ARG A 107 -4.52 13.05 -2.61
C ARG A 107 -3.52 12.47 -3.60
N ARG A 108 -2.40 11.93 -3.12
CA ARG A 108 -1.38 11.32 -3.99
C ARG A 108 -1.88 10.01 -4.61
N ALA A 109 -2.65 9.22 -3.87
CA ALA A 109 -3.27 8.00 -4.34
C ALA A 109 -4.27 8.27 -5.48
N LEU A 110 -5.22 9.19 -5.25
CA LEU A 110 -6.20 9.60 -6.25
C LEU A 110 -5.54 10.22 -7.48
N LYS A 111 -4.56 11.10 -7.30
CA LYS A 111 -3.80 11.69 -8.42
C LYS A 111 -3.08 10.62 -9.25
N ALA A 112 -2.58 9.56 -8.61
CA ALA A 112 -1.95 8.44 -9.31
C ALA A 112 -2.99 7.63 -10.10
N LEU A 113 -4.15 7.38 -9.52
CA LEU A 113 -5.27 6.70 -10.15
C LEU A 113 -5.76 7.44 -11.41
N TRP A 114 -6.04 8.73 -11.31
CA TRP A 114 -6.48 9.55 -12.45
C TRP A 114 -5.43 9.66 -13.54
N ARG A 115 -4.14 9.56 -13.20
CA ARG A 115 -3.04 9.50 -14.18
C ARG A 115 -2.81 8.11 -14.78
N GLY A 116 -3.63 7.12 -14.43
CA GLY A 116 -3.50 5.73 -14.90
C GLY A 116 -2.24 5.01 -14.40
N ARG A 117 -1.65 5.44 -13.29
CA ARG A 117 -0.48 4.77 -12.70
C ARG A 117 -0.92 3.47 -12.03
N ARG A 118 -0.33 2.34 -12.40
CA ARG A 118 -0.65 1.03 -11.82
C ARG A 118 -0.19 0.84 -10.38
N CYS A 119 0.81 1.62 -9.94
CA CYS A 119 1.35 1.57 -8.59
C CYS A 119 1.70 2.98 -8.11
N CYS A 120 1.38 3.29 -6.87
CA CYS A 120 1.69 4.53 -6.19
C CYS A 120 2.33 4.26 -4.83
N VAL A 121 3.51 4.81 -4.60
CA VAL A 121 4.15 4.86 -3.28
C VAL A 121 4.09 6.32 -2.83
N PRO A 122 3.19 6.68 -1.90
CA PRO A 122 3.11 8.02 -1.36
C PRO A 122 4.36 8.34 -0.53
N GLY A 123 4.93 9.55 -0.71
CA GLY A 123 6.17 9.96 -0.06
C GLY A 123 7.41 9.72 -0.94
N TRP A 124 8.21 10.80 -1.14
CA TRP A 124 9.37 10.74 -2.00
C TRP A 124 10.54 9.96 -1.36
N TRP A 125 10.75 10.10 -0.06
CA TRP A 125 11.73 9.34 0.70
C TRP A 125 11.52 7.84 0.54
N ASN A 126 10.30 7.38 0.71
CA ASN A 126 9.96 5.95 0.61
C ASN A 126 10.26 5.38 -0.78
N ARG A 127 10.13 6.20 -1.84
CA ARG A 127 10.47 5.79 -3.21
C ARG A 127 11.97 5.68 -3.43
N LEU A 128 12.74 6.56 -2.80
CA LEU A 128 14.20 6.55 -2.88
C LEU A 128 14.80 5.31 -2.20
N PHE A 129 14.19 4.85 -1.10
CA PHE A 129 14.67 3.69 -0.34
C PHE A 129 14.23 2.33 -0.89
N ILE A 130 13.33 2.26 -1.88
CA ILE A 130 12.97 0.99 -2.52
C ILE A 130 14.18 0.25 -3.12
N PRO A 131 15.09 0.89 -3.88
CA PRO A 131 16.28 0.22 -4.40
C PRO A 131 17.31 -0.13 -3.31
N PHE A 132 17.35 0.65 -2.22
CA PHE A 132 18.22 0.38 -1.07
C PHE A 132 17.53 -0.59 -0.10
N ARG A 133 17.34 -1.84 -0.46
CA ARG A 133 16.75 -2.92 0.36
C ARG A 133 17.53 -3.24 1.64
N LEU A 134 18.51 -2.43 1.98
CA LEU A 134 19.39 -2.59 3.12
C LEU A 134 18.83 -1.82 4.33
N MET A 135 17.78 -2.36 4.93
CA MET A 135 17.53 -2.01 6.31
C MET A 135 18.63 -2.67 7.16
N PRO A 136 19.38 -1.91 7.96
CA PRO A 136 20.41 -2.50 8.82
C PRO A 136 19.79 -3.61 9.66
N MET A 137 20.45 -4.76 9.76
CA MET A 137 19.96 -5.92 10.55
C MET A 137 19.63 -5.57 12.00
N CYS A 138 20.25 -4.53 12.56
CA CYS A 138 19.94 -3.99 13.88
C CYS A 138 18.50 -3.45 13.98
N VAL A 139 18.00 -2.75 12.96
CA VAL A 139 16.61 -2.24 12.95
C VAL A 139 15.61 -3.39 12.88
N LEU A 140 15.93 -4.45 12.12
CA LEU A 140 15.10 -5.66 12.07
C LEU A 140 15.05 -6.39 13.42
N ARG A 141 16.17 -6.43 14.17
CA ARG A 141 16.21 -7.02 15.53
C ARG A 141 15.35 -6.24 16.53
N VAL A 142 15.41 -4.91 16.49
CA VAL A 142 14.57 -4.04 17.34
C VAL A 142 13.10 -4.18 16.95
N ALA A 143 12.79 -4.14 15.66
CA ALA A 143 11.43 -4.32 15.15
C ALA A 143 10.84 -5.68 15.59
N ARG A 144 11.62 -6.77 15.54
CA ARG A 144 11.19 -8.10 16.02
C ARG A 144 10.70 -8.05 17.48
N LYS A 145 11.42 -7.32 18.34
CA LYS A 145 11.05 -7.21 19.77
C LYS A 145 9.68 -6.55 19.99
N TYR A 146 9.32 -5.57 19.14
CA TYR A 146 8.06 -4.84 19.25
C TYR A 146 6.92 -5.53 18.49
N THR A 147 7.15 -6.04 17.29
CA THR A 147 6.09 -6.68 16.48
C THR A 147 5.65 -8.03 17.06
N MET A 148 6.55 -8.79 17.69
CA MET A 148 6.20 -10.05 18.38
C MET A 148 5.33 -9.84 19.64
N LYS A 149 5.32 -8.61 20.22
CA LYS A 149 4.41 -8.26 21.34
C LYS A 149 2.99 -7.95 20.87
N LEU A 150 2.80 -7.52 19.62
CA LEU A 150 1.50 -7.20 19.04
C LEU A 150 0.71 -8.43 18.56
N GLN A 151 1.34 -9.60 18.53
CA GLN A 151 0.72 -10.86 18.11
C GLN A 151 0.31 -11.78 19.27
N ARG A 152 0.54 -11.36 20.52
CA ARG A 152 0.04 -12.02 21.73
C ARG A 152 -1.18 -11.29 22.26
#